data_cd692415048e5f0b3f154c6e69bcb425
#
_entry.id   cd692415048e5f0b3f154c6e69bcb425
#
_cell.length_a   1.000
_cell.length_b   1.000
_cell.length_c   1.000
_cell.angle_alpha   90.00
_cell.angle_beta   90.00
_cell.angle_gamma   90.00
#
_symmetry.space_group_name_H-M   'P 1'
#
loop_
_entity.id
_entity.type
_entity.pdbx_description
1 polymer ?
#
loop_
_entity_poly.entity_id
_entity_poly.type
_entity_poly.pdbx_seq_one_letter_code
_entity_poly.pdbx_strand_id
1 'polypeptide(L)'
;MRCPFCGADDTQVKDSRPTDDRGAIRRRRFCANCAARFTTFERVQLRELTVMKKNSQREPFDRDKLARSIYVALRKRPVEPDRIERIINSLVRQLESSGETEIPSDMIGELVMEALSTLDQVAYIRFASVYRNFREAKDFGEFVGRIAADGD
;
A
#
# COMPACT_ATOMS: atom_id res chain seq x y z
N MET A 1 -0.94 24.34 -4.25
CA MET A 1 -0.03 23.15 -4.34
C MET A 1 0.92 23.35 -5.50
N ARG A 2 2.18 23.08 -5.26
CA ARG A 2 3.25 23.26 -6.24
C ARG A 2 3.15 22.25 -7.38
N CYS A 3 3.44 22.69 -8.59
CA CYS A 3 3.45 21.82 -9.77
C CYS A 3 4.65 20.85 -9.73
N PRO A 4 4.43 19.51 -9.81
CA PRO A 4 5.51 18.53 -9.78
C PRO A 4 6.37 18.53 -11.07
N PHE A 5 5.90 19.16 -12.15
CA PHE A 5 6.60 19.16 -13.43
C PHE A 5 7.48 20.39 -13.64
N CYS A 6 6.95 21.58 -13.35
CA CYS A 6 7.70 22.83 -13.60
C CYS A 6 8.09 23.58 -12.32
N GLY A 7 7.59 23.16 -11.17
CA GLY A 7 7.88 23.80 -9.90
C GLY A 7 7.14 25.11 -9.61
N ALA A 8 6.19 25.52 -10.45
CA ALA A 8 5.34 26.67 -10.17
C ALA A 8 4.63 26.53 -8.83
N ASP A 9 4.56 27.61 -8.05
CA ASP A 9 4.11 27.55 -6.66
C ASP A 9 2.61 27.23 -6.52
N ASP A 10 1.82 27.50 -7.53
CA ASP A 10 0.38 27.30 -7.48
C ASP A 10 -0.16 26.50 -8.65
N THR A 11 -1.23 25.74 -8.40
CA THR A 11 -1.97 24.96 -9.38
C THR A 11 -3.45 25.01 -9.08
N GLN A 12 -4.29 24.88 -10.11
CA GLN A 12 -5.74 24.97 -9.99
C GLN A 12 -6.38 23.59 -9.86
N VAL A 13 -7.36 23.45 -8.98
CA VAL A 13 -8.22 22.27 -8.92
C VAL A 13 -9.35 22.43 -9.95
N LYS A 14 -9.43 21.50 -10.89
CA LYS A 14 -10.46 21.51 -11.94
C LYS A 14 -11.66 20.61 -11.60
N ASP A 15 -11.42 19.54 -10.86
CA ASP A 15 -12.47 18.59 -10.46
C ASP A 15 -12.09 17.94 -9.13
N SER A 16 -13.09 17.66 -8.29
CA SER A 16 -12.93 16.97 -7.01
C SER A 16 -14.03 15.96 -6.86
N ARG A 17 -13.67 14.70 -6.59
CA ARG A 17 -14.62 13.61 -6.38
C ARG A 17 -14.18 12.73 -5.23
N PRO A 18 -15.11 12.19 -4.44
CA PRO A 18 -14.77 11.14 -3.49
C PRO A 18 -14.31 9.89 -4.22
N THR A 19 -13.45 9.10 -3.57
CA THR A 19 -13.13 7.74 -4.01
C THR A 19 -14.33 6.81 -3.77
N ASP A 20 -14.35 5.65 -4.41
CA ASP A 20 -15.48 4.70 -4.32
C ASP A 20 -15.76 4.26 -2.87
N ASP A 21 -14.71 4.11 -2.07
CA ASP A 21 -14.81 3.77 -0.65
C ASP A 21 -15.09 4.99 0.25
N ARG A 22 -15.18 6.20 -0.35
CA ARG A 22 -15.34 7.48 0.35
C ARG A 22 -14.23 7.79 1.38
N GLY A 23 -13.12 7.06 1.34
CA GLY A 23 -11.99 7.24 2.25
C GLY A 23 -11.03 8.34 1.84
N ALA A 24 -11.18 8.89 0.64
CA ALA A 24 -10.31 9.94 0.12
C ALA A 24 -11.07 10.86 -0.86
N ILE A 25 -10.47 12.02 -1.12
CA ILE A 25 -10.92 12.92 -2.18
C ILE A 25 -9.87 12.93 -3.29
N ARG A 26 -10.28 12.58 -4.50
CA ARG A 26 -9.47 12.67 -5.69
C ARG A 26 -9.66 14.04 -6.32
N ARG A 27 -8.55 14.75 -6.56
CA ARG A 27 -8.56 16.07 -7.20
C ARG A 27 -7.78 16.03 -8.51
N ARG A 28 -8.39 16.49 -9.60
CA ARG A 28 -7.69 16.75 -10.86
C ARG A 28 -7.18 18.18 -10.83
N ARG A 29 -5.88 18.34 -11.02
CA ARG A 29 -5.20 19.63 -10.99
C ARG A 29 -4.64 20.00 -12.35
N PHE A 30 -4.50 21.32 -12.57
CA PHE A 30 -3.96 21.91 -13.77
C PHE A 30 -2.95 22.99 -13.38
N CYS A 31 -1.80 22.97 -14.03
CA CYS A 31 -0.79 24.02 -13.90
C CYS A 31 -0.91 25.02 -15.05
N ALA A 32 -1.23 26.27 -14.74
CA ALA A 32 -1.33 27.31 -15.77
C ALA A 32 0.02 27.67 -16.40
N ASN A 33 1.13 27.41 -15.69
CA ASN A 33 2.47 27.75 -16.17
C ASN A 33 3.00 26.79 -17.24
N CYS A 34 2.83 25.46 -17.04
CA CYS A 34 3.33 24.44 -17.98
C CYS A 34 2.22 23.61 -18.65
N ALA A 35 0.96 23.92 -18.39
CA ALA A 35 -0.23 23.22 -18.88
C ALA A 35 -0.32 21.73 -18.45
N ALA A 36 0.53 21.29 -17.55
CA ALA A 36 0.50 19.93 -17.05
C ALA A 36 -0.79 19.65 -16.24
N ARG A 37 -1.28 18.43 -16.37
CA ARG A 37 -2.40 17.92 -15.59
C ARG A 37 -1.90 16.77 -14.71
N PHE A 38 -2.34 16.75 -13.46
CA PHE A 38 -1.98 15.70 -12.52
C PHE A 38 -3.10 15.48 -11.51
N THR A 39 -3.05 14.36 -10.83
CA THR A 39 -4.05 13.97 -9.85
C THR A 39 -3.43 13.96 -8.46
N THR A 40 -4.16 14.47 -7.48
CA THR A 40 -3.81 14.40 -6.08
C THR A 40 -4.93 13.73 -5.29
N PHE A 41 -4.56 13.16 -4.15
CA PHE A 41 -5.51 12.55 -3.23
C PHE A 41 -5.37 13.20 -1.86
N GLU A 42 -6.49 13.54 -1.26
CA GLU A 42 -6.59 13.99 0.13
C GLU A 42 -7.15 12.85 0.96
N ARG A 43 -6.43 12.44 2.00
CA ARG A 43 -6.82 11.35 2.90
C ARG A 43 -6.77 11.82 4.35
N VAL A 44 -7.64 11.26 5.16
CA VAL A 44 -7.58 11.46 6.61
C VAL A 44 -6.38 10.71 7.16
N GLN A 45 -5.57 11.38 7.96
CA GLN A 45 -4.53 10.78 8.77
C GLN A 45 -4.98 10.85 10.24
N LEU A 46 -5.36 9.70 10.79
CA LEU A 46 -5.87 9.64 12.16
C LEU A 46 -4.76 9.81 13.19
N ARG A 47 -3.56 9.33 12.87
CA ARG A 47 -2.44 9.30 13.80
C ARG A 47 -1.11 9.22 13.03
N GLU A 48 -0.10 9.87 13.55
CA GLU A 48 1.26 9.64 13.08
C GLU A 48 1.79 8.32 13.65
N LEU A 49 2.28 7.45 12.77
CA LEU A 49 2.80 6.14 13.13
C LEU A 49 4.30 6.08 12.85
N THR A 50 5.02 5.44 13.75
CA THR A 50 6.43 5.10 13.59
C THR A 50 6.57 3.60 13.40
N VAL A 51 7.32 3.17 12.40
CA VAL A 51 7.64 1.76 12.16
C VAL A 51 8.96 1.42 12.81
N MET A 52 8.96 0.38 13.63
CA MET A 52 10.16 -0.18 14.21
C MET A 52 10.63 -1.36 13.35
N LYS A 53 11.82 -1.21 12.75
CA LYS A 53 12.45 -2.26 11.95
C LYS A 53 13.09 -3.35 12.82
N LYS A 54 13.41 -4.49 12.20
CA LYS A 54 14.09 -5.61 12.88
C LYS A 54 15.43 -5.24 13.50
N ASN A 55 16.14 -4.25 12.92
CA ASN A 55 17.40 -3.73 13.46
C ASN A 55 17.22 -2.64 14.53
N SER A 56 16.03 -2.49 15.08
CA SER A 56 15.63 -1.47 16.06
C SER A 56 15.67 -0.03 15.56
N GLN A 57 15.87 0.19 14.26
CA GLN A 57 15.73 1.51 13.66
C GLN A 57 14.26 1.90 13.56
N ARG A 58 13.98 3.19 13.77
CA ARG A 58 12.66 3.77 13.66
C ARG A 58 12.58 4.64 12.42
N GLU A 59 11.48 4.52 11.69
CA GLU A 59 11.16 5.38 10.56
C GLU A 59 9.67 5.74 10.57
N PRO A 60 9.27 6.89 10.02
CA PRO A 60 7.86 7.20 9.86
C PRO A 60 7.18 6.17 8.98
N PHE A 61 5.92 5.83 9.30
CA PHE A 61 5.11 5.00 8.43
C PHE A 61 4.85 5.74 7.11
N ASP A 62 5.11 5.06 5.99
CA ASP A 62 4.94 5.58 4.64
C ASP A 62 3.90 4.74 3.90
N ARG A 63 2.70 5.31 3.68
CA ARG A 63 1.63 4.65 2.95
C ARG A 63 2.04 4.29 1.53
N ASP A 64 2.79 5.14 0.85
CA ASP A 64 3.20 4.90 -0.52
C ASP A 64 4.18 3.72 -0.62
N LYS A 65 5.02 3.53 0.39
CA LYS A 65 5.91 2.38 0.49
C LYS A 65 5.10 1.08 0.65
N LEU A 66 4.10 1.08 1.51
CA LEU A 66 3.17 -0.04 1.68
C LEU A 66 2.43 -0.34 0.37
N ALA A 67 1.86 0.68 -0.26
CA ALA A 67 1.15 0.55 -1.53
C ALA A 67 2.03 -0.05 -2.62
N ARG A 68 3.26 0.44 -2.79
CA ARG A 68 4.21 -0.10 -3.78
C ARG A 68 4.49 -1.58 -3.56
N SER A 69 4.67 -2.01 -2.33
CA SER A 69 4.94 -3.43 -2.03
C SER A 69 3.76 -4.33 -2.45
N ILE A 70 2.54 -3.86 -2.23
CA ILE A 70 1.31 -4.58 -2.62
C ILE A 70 1.15 -4.59 -4.14
N TYR A 71 1.35 -3.45 -4.81
CA TYR A 71 1.26 -3.37 -6.28
C TYR A 71 2.31 -4.24 -6.98
N VAL A 72 3.53 -4.31 -6.44
CA VAL A 72 4.58 -5.20 -6.99
C VAL A 72 4.16 -6.66 -6.90
N ALA A 73 3.59 -7.09 -5.77
CA ALA A 73 3.10 -8.46 -5.60
C ALA A 73 1.93 -8.77 -6.55
N LEU A 74 1.08 -7.79 -6.83
CA LEU A 74 -0.12 -7.95 -7.69
C LEU A 74 0.15 -7.66 -9.17
N ARG A 75 1.39 -7.41 -9.57
CA ARG A 75 1.73 -7.11 -10.97
C ARG A 75 1.24 -8.21 -11.90
N LYS A 76 0.48 -7.82 -12.94
CA LYS A 76 -0.14 -8.71 -13.94
C LYS A 76 -1.12 -9.72 -13.34
N ARG A 77 -1.67 -9.44 -12.17
CA ARG A 77 -2.76 -10.25 -11.62
C ARG A 77 -4.13 -9.62 -11.94
N PRO A 78 -5.18 -10.45 -12.12
CA PRO A 78 -6.51 -9.96 -12.50
C PRO A 78 -7.27 -9.39 -11.29
N VAL A 79 -6.73 -8.35 -10.68
CA VAL A 79 -7.33 -7.65 -9.55
C VAL A 79 -7.53 -6.19 -9.93
N GLU A 80 -8.75 -5.71 -9.80
CA GLU A 80 -9.11 -4.33 -10.15
C GLU A 80 -8.37 -3.32 -9.27
N PRO A 81 -7.83 -2.22 -9.85
CA PRO A 81 -7.12 -1.20 -9.09
C PRO A 81 -7.91 -0.63 -7.91
N ASP A 82 -9.22 -0.45 -8.06
CA ASP A 82 -10.07 0.06 -6.99
C ASP A 82 -10.15 -0.91 -5.80
N ARG A 83 -10.14 -2.20 -6.07
CA ARG A 83 -10.09 -3.23 -5.03
C ARG A 83 -8.76 -3.21 -4.28
N ILE A 84 -7.65 -3.02 -4.99
CA ILE A 84 -6.31 -2.87 -4.39
C ILE A 84 -6.28 -1.64 -3.48
N GLU A 85 -6.78 -0.50 -3.95
CA GLU A 85 -6.83 0.73 -3.15
C GLU A 85 -7.69 0.57 -1.89
N ARG A 86 -8.82 -0.12 -1.97
CA ARG A 86 -9.65 -0.41 -0.78
C ARG A 86 -8.91 -1.24 0.25
N ILE A 87 -8.14 -2.23 -0.19
CA ILE A 87 -7.33 -3.07 0.70
C ILE A 87 -6.24 -2.23 1.37
N ILE A 88 -5.50 -1.41 0.61
CA ILE A 88 -4.47 -0.53 1.15
C ILE A 88 -5.07 0.42 2.19
N ASN A 89 -6.19 1.05 1.88
CA ASN A 89 -6.87 1.96 2.79
C ASN A 89 -7.35 1.26 4.06
N SER A 90 -7.84 0.03 3.94
CA SER A 90 -8.24 -0.81 5.08
C SER A 90 -7.07 -1.14 5.99
N LEU A 91 -5.93 -1.54 5.41
CA LEU A 91 -4.70 -1.83 6.18
C LEU A 91 -4.21 -0.59 6.92
N VAL A 92 -4.17 0.56 6.25
CA VAL A 92 -3.74 1.83 6.86
C VAL A 92 -4.66 2.20 8.03
N ARG A 93 -5.98 2.06 7.87
CA ARG A 93 -6.93 2.32 8.95
C ARG A 93 -6.75 1.38 10.14
N GLN A 94 -6.49 0.09 9.89
CA GLN A 94 -6.20 -0.87 10.96
C GLN A 94 -4.97 -0.45 11.77
N LEU A 95 -3.90 -0.04 11.08
CA LEU A 95 -2.68 0.41 11.73
C LEU A 95 -2.91 1.70 12.53
N GLU A 96 -3.57 2.70 11.93
CA GLU A 96 -3.84 3.98 12.58
C GLU A 96 -4.82 3.89 13.76
N SER A 97 -5.75 2.93 13.73
CA SER A 97 -6.75 2.72 14.78
C SER A 97 -6.32 1.72 15.86
N SER A 98 -5.15 1.10 15.74
CA SER A 98 -4.67 0.10 16.70
C SER A 98 -4.42 0.64 18.10
N GLY A 99 -4.30 1.96 18.26
CA GLY A 99 -3.96 2.59 19.54
C GLY A 99 -2.45 2.69 19.78
N GLU A 100 -1.63 2.00 19.00
CA GLU A 100 -0.18 2.03 19.09
C GLU A 100 0.42 3.20 18.30
N THR A 101 1.49 3.80 18.83
CA THR A 101 2.26 4.84 18.13
C THR A 101 3.47 4.28 17.42
N GLU A 102 4.02 3.19 17.93
CA GLU A 102 5.10 2.43 17.30
C GLU A 102 4.59 1.05 16.88
N ILE A 103 4.83 0.70 15.63
CA ILE A 103 4.37 -0.56 15.05
C ILE A 103 5.57 -1.35 14.55
N PRO A 104 5.74 -2.61 14.98
CA PRO A 104 6.79 -3.47 14.42
C PRO A 104 6.55 -3.70 12.92
N SER A 105 7.63 -3.68 12.12
CA SER A 105 7.53 -3.97 10.68
C SER A 105 6.95 -5.36 10.40
N ASP A 106 7.19 -6.32 11.29
CA ASP A 106 6.63 -7.67 11.19
C ASP A 106 5.10 -7.69 11.27
N MET A 107 4.50 -6.84 12.10
CA MET A 107 3.05 -6.71 12.18
C MET A 107 2.45 -6.22 10.86
N ILE A 108 3.11 -5.25 10.21
CA ILE A 108 2.68 -4.75 8.90
C ILE A 108 2.78 -5.88 7.86
N GLY A 109 3.87 -6.61 7.85
CA GLY A 109 4.08 -7.74 6.95
C GLY A 109 3.01 -8.83 7.12
N GLU A 110 2.68 -9.19 8.34
CA GLU A 110 1.62 -10.18 8.62
C GLU A 110 0.25 -9.70 8.15
N LEU A 111 -0.10 -8.44 8.36
CA LEU A 111 -1.36 -7.87 7.87
C LEU A 111 -1.45 -7.89 6.34
N VAL A 112 -0.34 -7.58 5.64
CA VAL A 112 -0.29 -7.67 4.18
C VAL A 112 -0.42 -9.12 3.72
N MET A 113 0.28 -10.05 4.37
CA MET A 113 0.19 -11.48 4.09
C MET A 113 -1.26 -11.98 4.23
N GLU A 114 -1.94 -11.63 5.31
CA GLU A 114 -3.33 -12.00 5.53
C GLU A 114 -4.25 -11.45 4.43
N ALA A 115 -4.11 -10.17 4.08
CA ALA A 115 -4.90 -9.56 3.02
C ALA A 115 -4.67 -10.21 1.65
N LEU A 116 -3.41 -10.51 1.30
CA LEU A 116 -3.07 -11.15 0.03
C LEU A 116 -3.50 -12.62 -0.02
N SER A 117 -3.51 -13.33 1.09
CA SER A 117 -3.90 -14.75 1.14
C SER A 117 -5.32 -14.99 0.65
N THR A 118 -6.23 -14.05 0.91
CA THR A 118 -7.63 -14.12 0.46
C THR A 118 -7.86 -13.48 -0.91
N LEU A 119 -6.95 -12.60 -1.35
CA LEU A 119 -7.11 -11.84 -2.58
C LEU A 119 -6.57 -12.57 -3.81
N ASP A 120 -5.33 -13.07 -3.75
CA ASP A 120 -4.65 -13.70 -4.86
C ASP A 120 -3.47 -14.54 -4.36
N GLN A 121 -3.51 -15.85 -4.60
CA GLN A 121 -2.48 -16.77 -4.10
C GLN A 121 -1.09 -16.51 -4.68
N VAL A 122 -1.00 -16.10 -5.95
CA VAL A 122 0.30 -15.80 -6.58
C VAL A 122 0.92 -14.55 -5.95
N ALA A 123 0.14 -13.51 -5.74
CA ALA A 123 0.61 -12.30 -5.05
C ALA A 123 1.02 -12.62 -3.60
N TYR A 124 0.28 -13.46 -2.91
CA TYR A 124 0.61 -13.95 -1.58
C TYR A 124 2.00 -14.62 -1.54
N ILE A 125 2.25 -15.54 -2.47
CA ILE A 125 3.54 -16.24 -2.56
C ILE A 125 4.67 -15.27 -2.91
N ARG A 126 4.45 -14.34 -3.85
CA ARG A 126 5.44 -13.32 -4.22
C ARG A 126 5.83 -12.44 -3.03
N PHE A 127 4.85 -11.94 -2.30
CA PHE A 127 5.10 -11.12 -1.12
C PHE A 127 5.83 -11.91 -0.03
N ALA A 128 5.37 -13.14 0.23
CA ALA A 128 5.98 -14.04 1.20
C ALA A 128 7.44 -14.33 0.88
N SER A 129 7.80 -14.50 -0.40
CA SER A 129 9.17 -14.79 -0.81
C SER A 129 10.16 -13.69 -0.42
N VAL A 130 9.72 -12.43 -0.48
CA VAL A 130 10.53 -11.28 -0.07
C VAL A 130 10.47 -11.08 1.45
N TYR A 131 9.28 -11.09 2.00
CA TYR A 131 9.03 -10.86 3.43
C TYR A 131 9.70 -11.90 4.32
N ARG A 132 9.62 -13.19 3.94
CA ARG A 132 10.25 -14.33 4.64
C ARG A 132 11.64 -14.70 4.10
N ASN A 133 12.16 -13.89 3.17
CA ASN A 133 13.51 -14.02 2.64
C ASN A 133 13.81 -15.42 2.09
N PHE A 134 13.01 -15.91 1.16
CA PHE A 134 13.29 -17.18 0.46
C PHE A 134 14.60 -17.07 -0.31
N ARG A 135 15.46 -18.09 -0.21
CA ARG A 135 16.79 -18.12 -0.82
C ARG A 135 16.95 -19.22 -1.86
N GLU A 136 16.18 -20.28 -1.73
CA GLU A 136 16.28 -21.48 -2.56
C GLU A 136 14.90 -21.91 -3.09
N ALA A 137 14.93 -22.69 -4.18
CA ALA A 137 13.68 -23.21 -4.77
C ALA A 137 12.86 -24.06 -3.80
N LYS A 138 13.52 -24.78 -2.88
CA LYS A 138 12.85 -25.58 -1.86
C LYS A 138 11.99 -24.73 -0.92
N ASP A 139 12.39 -23.48 -0.64
CA ASP A 139 11.66 -22.58 0.25
C ASP A 139 10.27 -22.28 -0.34
N PHE A 140 10.20 -22.07 -1.66
CA PHE A 140 8.93 -21.94 -2.38
C PHE A 140 8.09 -23.21 -2.32
N GLY A 141 8.72 -24.38 -2.57
CA GLY A 141 8.04 -25.66 -2.53
C GLY A 141 7.40 -25.96 -1.19
N GLU A 142 8.12 -25.74 -0.11
CA GLU A 142 7.64 -25.94 1.27
C GLU A 142 6.49 -24.97 1.60
N PHE A 143 6.60 -23.71 1.19
CA PHE A 143 5.55 -22.71 1.41
C PHE A 143 4.27 -23.03 0.63
N VAL A 144 4.40 -23.37 -0.66
CA VAL A 144 3.27 -23.76 -1.51
C VAL A 144 2.62 -25.04 -0.98
N GLY A 145 3.40 -26.00 -0.52
CA GLY A 145 2.88 -27.24 0.07
C GLY A 145 2.02 -27.00 1.30
N ARG A 146 2.41 -26.04 2.16
CA ARG A 146 1.60 -25.65 3.33
C ARG A 146 0.29 -25.00 2.92
N ILE A 147 0.30 -24.08 1.96
CA ILE A 147 -0.91 -23.42 1.45
C ILE A 147 -1.89 -24.46 0.87
N ALA A 148 -1.39 -25.43 0.08
CA ALA A 148 -2.21 -26.48 -0.49
C ALA A 148 -2.84 -27.40 0.58
N ALA A 149 -2.12 -27.68 1.68
CA ALA A 149 -2.62 -28.46 2.78
C ALA A 149 -3.71 -27.73 3.60
N ASP A 150 -3.55 -26.41 3.79
CA ASP A 150 -4.51 -25.59 4.53
C ASP A 150 -5.79 -25.28 3.71
N GLY A 151 -5.77 -25.50 2.40
CA GLY A 151 -6.90 -25.26 1.48
C GLY A 151 -7.86 -26.44 1.33
N ASP A 152 -7.57 -27.56 1.92
CA ASP A 152 -8.41 -28.74 2.01
C ASP A 152 -9.14 -28.77 3.37
#